data_3b0848fd513fdcadb5a7d2a60493dd03
#
_entry.id   3b0848fd513fdcadb5a7d2a60493dd03
#
_cell.length_a   1.000
_cell.length_b   1.000
_cell.length_c   1.000
_cell.angle_alpha   90.00
_cell.angle_beta   90.00
_cell.angle_gamma   90.00
#
_symmetry.space_group_name_H-M   'P 1'
#
loop_
_entity.id
_entity.type
_entity.pdbx_description
1 polymer ?
#
loop_
_entity_poly.entity_id
_entity_poly.type
_entity_poly.pdbx_seq_one_letter_code
_entity_poly.pdbx_strand_id
1 'polypeptide(L)'
;MKTREDLYSQEAASLLRDVTTYRCAKGEQLKRLYPGKEEKIERLLGYLVKQGRIFYRADKDVYYDRPDTETDLEMLSALWVLADFGDKYEYHSTDAYPSKIVFFADGEIYEIISVPKEKIGLILHAIRMRNDGDCGKKILIVEDTSHIDEIDLEDAIFCTVDVETGEVQYYKKE
;
A
#
# COMPACT_ATOMS: atom_id res chain seq x y z
N MET A 1 9.47 -23.75 22.39
CA MET A 1 10.35 -22.56 22.34
C MET A 1 10.65 -22.25 20.86
N LYS A 2 10.34 -21.07 20.38
CA LYS A 2 10.66 -20.72 18.98
C LYS A 2 12.15 -20.50 18.83
N THR A 3 12.78 -21.20 17.90
CA THR A 3 14.19 -21.00 17.60
C THR A 3 14.38 -19.72 16.77
N ARG A 4 15.65 -19.23 16.71
CA ARG A 4 16.00 -18.09 15.85
C ARG A 4 15.67 -18.36 14.38
N GLU A 5 15.80 -19.62 13.97
CA GLU A 5 15.50 -20.08 12.62
C GLU A 5 13.98 -20.03 12.35
N ASP A 6 13.15 -20.44 13.32
CA ASP A 6 11.70 -20.34 13.21
C ASP A 6 11.20 -18.91 13.07
N LEU A 7 11.78 -17.98 13.85
CA LEU A 7 11.45 -16.57 13.77
C LEU A 7 11.88 -15.96 12.43
N TYR A 8 13.02 -16.37 11.92
CA TYR A 8 13.54 -15.92 10.62
C TYR A 8 12.65 -16.42 9.49
N SER A 9 12.19 -17.67 9.57
CA SER A 9 11.26 -18.27 8.60
C SER A 9 9.89 -17.60 8.62
N GLN A 10 9.37 -17.21 9.78
CA GLN A 10 8.10 -16.52 9.92
C GLN A 10 8.15 -15.10 9.29
N GLU A 11 9.21 -14.37 9.53
CA GLU A 11 9.38 -13.04 8.94
C GLU A 11 9.57 -13.10 7.42
N ALA A 12 10.31 -14.09 6.92
CA ALA A 12 10.44 -14.34 5.49
C ALA A 12 9.10 -14.68 4.84
N ALA A 13 8.29 -15.52 5.50
CA ALA A 13 6.95 -15.87 5.03
C ALA A 13 6.01 -14.66 5.02
N SER A 14 6.07 -13.82 6.04
CA SER A 14 5.29 -12.58 6.11
C SER A 14 5.66 -11.61 5.01
N LEU A 15 6.95 -11.42 4.78
CA LEU A 15 7.48 -10.56 3.73
C LEU A 15 7.11 -11.06 2.32
N LEU A 16 7.23 -12.38 2.11
CA LEU A 16 6.82 -13.03 0.85
C LEU A 16 5.33 -12.82 0.61
N ARG A 17 4.50 -12.96 1.65
CA ARG A 17 3.07 -12.70 1.58
C ARG A 17 2.78 -11.26 1.15
N ASP A 18 3.48 -10.29 1.71
CA ASP A 18 3.29 -8.88 1.37
C ASP A 18 3.60 -8.61 -0.11
N VAL A 19 4.75 -9.08 -0.60
CA VAL A 19 5.11 -8.93 -2.03
C VAL A 19 4.11 -9.63 -2.93
N THR A 20 3.65 -10.82 -2.56
CA THR A 20 2.68 -11.59 -3.34
C THR A 20 1.30 -10.93 -3.34
N THR A 21 0.87 -10.40 -2.20
CA THR A 21 -0.44 -9.73 -2.05
C THR A 21 -0.52 -8.48 -2.91
N TYR A 22 0.49 -7.63 -2.85
CA TYR A 22 0.50 -6.35 -3.57
C TYR A 22 1.08 -6.46 -4.98
N ARG A 23 1.74 -7.55 -5.28
CA ARG A 23 2.36 -7.92 -6.55
C ARG A 23 3.59 -7.10 -6.92
N CYS A 24 3.70 -5.88 -6.48
CA CYS A 24 4.89 -5.04 -6.58
C CYS A 24 5.03 -4.15 -5.35
N ALA A 25 6.27 -3.91 -4.92
CA ALA A 25 6.57 -3.01 -3.81
C ALA A 25 8.02 -2.54 -3.88
N LYS A 26 8.26 -1.30 -3.47
CA LYS A 26 9.64 -0.79 -3.28
C LYS A 26 10.24 -1.35 -1.99
N GLY A 27 11.55 -1.57 -1.98
CA GLY A 27 12.25 -2.05 -0.80
C GLY A 27 12.05 -1.15 0.42
N GLU A 28 12.06 0.16 0.23
CA GLU A 28 11.83 1.13 1.30
C GLU A 28 10.41 1.03 1.88
N GLN A 29 9.40 0.78 1.05
CA GLN A 29 8.03 0.53 1.51
C GLN A 29 7.97 -0.70 2.41
N LEU A 30 8.58 -1.79 1.97
CA LEU A 30 8.62 -3.04 2.73
C LEU A 30 9.35 -2.87 4.06
N LYS A 31 10.46 -2.12 4.10
CA LYS A 31 11.17 -1.81 5.34
C LYS A 31 10.29 -1.04 6.33
N ARG A 32 9.53 -0.06 5.86
CA ARG A 32 8.63 0.74 6.71
C ARG A 32 7.45 -0.05 7.27
N LEU A 33 7.06 -1.14 6.62
CA LEU A 33 6.05 -2.05 7.16
C LEU A 33 6.57 -2.87 8.37
N TYR A 34 7.88 -2.93 8.58
CA TYR A 34 8.52 -3.64 9.68
C TYR A 34 9.47 -2.71 10.44
N PRO A 35 8.95 -1.71 11.17
CA PRO A 35 9.79 -0.73 11.87
C PRO A 35 10.78 -1.37 12.85
N GLY A 36 12.00 -0.88 12.86
CA GLY A 36 13.07 -1.40 13.71
C GLY A 36 13.75 -2.67 13.19
N LYS A 37 13.37 -3.14 12.02
CA LYS A 37 13.90 -4.38 11.40
C LYS A 37 14.44 -4.16 9.98
N GLU A 38 14.78 -2.94 9.63
CA GLU A 38 15.14 -2.53 8.27
C GLU A 38 16.27 -3.38 7.67
N GLU A 39 17.35 -3.59 8.41
CA GLU A 39 18.50 -4.41 7.97
C GLU A 39 18.10 -5.87 7.77
N LYS A 40 17.24 -6.40 8.65
CA LYS A 40 16.77 -7.77 8.56
C LYS A 40 15.89 -7.97 7.33
N ILE A 41 14.99 -7.02 7.06
CA ILE A 41 14.12 -7.03 5.87
C ILE A 41 14.96 -6.97 4.60
N GLU A 42 15.97 -6.11 4.54
CA GLU A 42 16.88 -6.05 3.40
C GLU A 42 17.58 -7.39 3.12
N ARG A 43 18.08 -8.05 4.17
CA ARG A 43 18.69 -9.38 4.04
C ARG A 43 17.69 -10.45 3.58
N LEU A 44 16.46 -10.41 4.11
CA LEU A 44 15.40 -11.34 3.73
C LEU A 44 14.95 -11.14 2.28
N LEU A 45 14.86 -9.91 1.81
CA LEU A 45 14.58 -9.60 0.41
C LEU A 45 15.64 -10.20 -0.51
N GLY A 46 16.92 -10.01 -0.19
CA GLY A 46 18.03 -10.63 -0.92
C GLY A 46 17.96 -12.16 -0.93
N TYR A 47 17.62 -12.76 0.20
CA TYR A 47 17.43 -14.21 0.33
C TYR A 47 16.28 -14.71 -0.56
N LEU A 48 15.12 -14.07 -0.52
CA LEU A 48 13.95 -14.43 -1.32
C LEU A 48 14.21 -14.29 -2.82
N VAL A 49 14.96 -13.28 -3.23
CA VAL A 49 15.40 -13.11 -4.63
C VAL A 49 16.32 -14.26 -5.05
N LYS A 50 17.31 -14.62 -4.24
CA LYS A 50 18.20 -15.77 -4.48
C LYS A 50 17.46 -17.08 -4.60
N GLN A 51 16.40 -17.26 -3.82
CA GLN A 51 15.54 -18.44 -3.85
C GLN A 51 14.57 -18.45 -5.04
N GLY A 52 14.55 -17.40 -5.85
CA GLY A 52 13.61 -17.27 -6.97
C GLY A 52 12.15 -17.12 -6.55
N ARG A 53 11.90 -16.70 -5.30
CA ARG A 53 10.55 -16.53 -4.75
C ARG A 53 9.96 -15.16 -5.07
N ILE A 54 10.80 -14.14 -5.19
CA ILE A 54 10.47 -12.80 -5.66
C ILE A 54 11.51 -12.33 -6.66
N PHE A 55 11.20 -11.27 -7.39
CA PHE A 55 12.06 -10.75 -8.46
C PHE A 55 12.31 -9.27 -8.25
N TYR A 56 13.52 -8.81 -8.51
CA TYR A 56 13.93 -7.42 -8.34
C TYR A 56 14.34 -6.81 -9.66
N ARG A 57 13.83 -5.63 -9.98
CA ARG A 57 14.26 -4.82 -11.13
C ARG A 57 14.98 -3.58 -10.64
N ALA A 58 16.28 -3.55 -10.85
CA ALA A 58 17.17 -2.49 -10.38
C ALA A 58 16.89 -1.13 -11.02
N ASP A 59 16.45 -1.11 -12.28
CA ASP A 59 16.09 0.11 -13.02
C ASP A 59 14.90 0.85 -12.42
N LYS A 60 14.01 0.15 -11.73
CA LYS A 60 12.82 0.71 -11.08
C LYS A 60 12.89 0.68 -9.56
N ASP A 61 13.86 -0.04 -9.00
CA ASP A 61 13.99 -0.30 -7.56
C ASP A 61 12.71 -0.89 -6.94
N VAL A 62 12.17 -1.91 -7.61
CA VAL A 62 10.90 -2.55 -7.23
C VAL A 62 11.06 -4.06 -7.19
N TYR A 63 10.47 -4.69 -6.16
CA TYR A 63 10.31 -6.14 -6.02
C TYR A 63 8.95 -6.56 -6.58
N TYR A 64 8.91 -7.73 -7.22
CA TYR A 64 7.73 -8.29 -7.87
C TYR A 64 7.49 -9.73 -7.44
N ASP A 65 6.23 -10.15 -7.45
CA ASP A 65 5.83 -11.54 -7.20
C ASP A 65 6.24 -12.49 -8.33
N ARG A 66 6.28 -11.98 -9.57
CA ARG A 66 6.62 -12.74 -10.79
C ARG A 66 7.53 -11.91 -11.69
N PRO A 67 8.33 -12.57 -12.55
CA PRO A 67 9.23 -11.86 -13.46
C PRO A 67 8.49 -11.04 -14.54
N ASP A 68 7.25 -11.39 -14.86
CA ASP A 68 6.42 -10.76 -15.88
C ASP A 68 5.38 -9.75 -15.32
N THR A 69 5.34 -9.58 -14.01
CA THR A 69 4.44 -8.59 -13.38
C THR A 69 4.80 -7.17 -13.82
N GLU A 70 3.80 -6.44 -14.27
CA GLU A 70 3.94 -5.02 -14.60
C GLU A 70 3.92 -4.15 -13.33
N THR A 71 4.59 -3.00 -13.40
CA THR A 71 4.60 -2.05 -12.30
C THR A 71 3.25 -1.35 -12.20
N ASP A 72 2.59 -1.49 -11.07
CA ASP A 72 1.35 -0.77 -10.74
C ASP A 72 1.68 0.48 -9.91
N LEU A 73 1.75 1.64 -10.57
CA LEU A 73 2.07 2.91 -9.90
C LEU A 73 1.00 3.32 -8.89
N GLU A 74 -0.26 2.98 -9.13
CA GLU A 74 -1.34 3.25 -8.18
C GLU A 74 -1.16 2.43 -6.90
N MET A 75 -0.76 1.16 -7.04
CA MET A 75 -0.46 0.30 -5.89
C MET A 75 0.79 0.79 -5.14
N LEU A 76 1.83 1.22 -5.83
CA LEU A 76 3.02 1.80 -5.19
C LEU A 76 2.66 3.06 -4.40
N SER A 77 1.80 3.92 -4.95
CA SER A 77 1.30 5.09 -4.22
C SER A 77 0.51 4.70 -2.97
N ALA A 78 -0.37 3.72 -3.09
CA ALA A 78 -1.15 3.20 -1.97
C ALA A 78 -0.26 2.58 -0.87
N LEU A 79 0.79 1.88 -1.25
CA LEU A 79 1.75 1.31 -0.30
C LEU A 79 2.53 2.39 0.46
N TRP A 80 2.83 3.54 -0.15
CA TRP A 80 3.42 4.66 0.57
C TRP A 80 2.48 5.21 1.65
N VAL A 81 1.19 5.30 1.36
CA VAL A 81 0.18 5.71 2.36
C VAL A 81 0.11 4.69 3.49
N LEU A 82 0.06 3.40 3.19
CA LEU A 82 0.08 2.34 4.21
C LEU A 82 1.35 2.42 5.07
N ALA A 83 2.50 2.57 4.45
CA ALA A 83 3.79 2.68 5.13
C ALA A 83 3.87 3.90 6.06
N ASP A 84 3.18 4.98 5.73
CA ASP A 84 3.12 6.19 6.54
C ASP A 84 2.41 5.99 7.90
N PHE A 85 1.55 4.98 8.01
CA PHE A 85 0.96 4.56 9.28
C PHE A 85 1.93 3.77 10.18
N GLY A 86 3.05 3.30 9.62
CA GLY A 86 4.12 2.63 10.37
C GLY A 86 3.65 1.38 11.10
N ASP A 87 3.82 1.36 12.42
CA ASP A 87 3.46 0.25 13.30
C ASP A 87 2.03 0.29 13.85
N LYS A 88 1.23 1.27 13.43
CA LYS A 88 -0.14 1.45 13.93
C LYS A 88 -1.16 0.47 13.37
N TYR A 89 -0.89 -0.15 12.23
CA TYR A 89 -1.82 -1.11 11.66
C TYR A 89 -1.71 -2.49 12.32
N GLU A 90 -2.83 -3.16 12.46
CA GLU A 90 -2.94 -4.53 12.97
C GLU A 90 -3.06 -5.55 11.83
N TYR A 91 -3.67 -5.15 10.73
CA TYR A 91 -3.90 -5.98 9.54
C TYR A 91 -3.96 -5.11 8.29
N HIS A 92 -3.46 -5.62 7.19
CA HIS A 92 -3.60 -4.98 5.89
C HIS A 92 -3.69 -6.00 4.77
N SER A 93 -4.40 -5.67 3.71
CA SER A 93 -4.55 -6.50 2.52
C SER A 93 -5.02 -5.65 1.33
N THR A 94 -5.06 -6.27 0.15
CA THR A 94 -5.80 -5.73 -0.98
C THR A 94 -7.30 -5.81 -0.73
N ASP A 95 -8.07 -5.02 -1.48
CA ASP A 95 -9.51 -4.99 -1.38
C ASP A 95 -10.15 -4.91 -2.78
N ALA A 96 -11.48 -5.07 -2.83
CA ALA A 96 -12.23 -4.98 -4.06
C ALA A 96 -12.25 -3.54 -4.62
N TYR A 97 -12.25 -3.42 -5.95
CA TYR A 97 -12.35 -2.13 -6.63
C TYR A 97 -13.51 -1.27 -6.06
N PRO A 98 -13.35 0.03 -5.84
CA PRO A 98 -12.21 0.87 -6.23
C PRO A 98 -11.08 0.94 -5.19
N SER A 99 -11.20 0.27 -4.06
CA SER A 99 -10.16 0.25 -3.03
C SER A 99 -8.92 -0.52 -3.50
N LYS A 100 -7.75 0.02 -3.22
CA LYS A 100 -6.47 -0.68 -3.46
C LYS A 100 -6.03 -1.48 -2.24
N ILE A 101 -6.09 -0.87 -1.08
CA ILE A 101 -5.67 -1.45 0.19
C ILE A 101 -6.72 -1.16 1.24
N VAL A 102 -7.00 -2.16 2.07
CA VAL A 102 -7.75 -2.02 3.32
C VAL A 102 -6.82 -2.33 4.47
N PHE A 103 -6.88 -1.56 5.54
CA PHE A 103 -6.12 -1.84 6.75
C PHE A 103 -6.87 -1.41 8.00
N PHE A 104 -6.51 -2.03 9.12
CA PHE A 104 -7.05 -1.72 10.44
C PHE A 104 -5.97 -1.06 11.29
N ALA A 105 -6.30 0.08 11.86
CA ALA A 105 -5.41 0.82 12.74
C ALA A 105 -6.23 1.57 13.80
N ASP A 106 -5.79 1.52 15.05
CA ASP A 106 -6.43 2.23 16.18
C ASP A 106 -7.95 1.95 16.30
N GLY A 107 -8.39 0.74 16.04
CA GLY A 107 -9.79 0.33 16.08
C GLY A 107 -10.65 0.81 14.92
N GLU A 108 -10.06 1.41 13.91
CA GLU A 108 -10.73 1.93 12.71
C GLU A 108 -10.33 1.13 11.47
N ILE A 109 -11.24 1.09 10.50
CA ILE A 109 -10.99 0.55 9.18
C ILE A 109 -10.65 1.69 8.22
N TYR A 110 -9.60 1.53 7.45
CA TYR A 110 -9.19 2.48 6.42
C TYR A 110 -9.16 1.82 5.06
N GLU A 111 -9.64 2.52 4.06
CA GLU A 111 -9.56 2.14 2.65
C GLU A 111 -8.71 3.15 1.89
N ILE A 112 -7.70 2.69 1.19
CA ILE A 112 -6.86 3.54 0.33
C ILE A 112 -7.33 3.39 -1.11
N ILE A 113 -7.72 4.50 -1.72
CA ILE A 113 -8.29 4.55 -3.07
C ILE A 113 -7.46 5.51 -3.91
N SER A 114 -6.93 5.04 -5.02
CA SER A 114 -6.28 5.91 -6.02
C SER A 114 -7.34 6.54 -6.91
N VAL A 115 -7.26 7.86 -7.10
CA VAL A 115 -8.25 8.64 -7.88
C VAL A 115 -7.52 9.44 -8.97
N PRO A 116 -7.07 8.79 -10.06
CA PRO A 116 -6.53 9.49 -11.21
C PRO A 116 -7.57 10.45 -11.80
N LYS A 117 -7.10 11.57 -12.33
CA LYS A 117 -7.96 12.63 -12.88
C LYS A 117 -9.03 12.12 -13.85
N GLU A 118 -8.62 11.29 -14.79
CA GLU A 118 -9.52 10.75 -15.82
C GLU A 118 -10.54 9.73 -15.29
N LYS A 119 -10.37 9.26 -14.04
CA LYS A 119 -11.23 8.25 -13.42
C LYS A 119 -12.07 8.77 -12.27
N ILE A 120 -12.04 10.06 -11.96
CA ILE A 120 -12.75 10.65 -10.82
C ILE A 120 -14.23 10.24 -10.82
N GLY A 121 -14.94 10.46 -11.91
CA GLY A 121 -16.35 10.13 -12.02
C GLY A 121 -16.65 8.64 -11.86
N LEU A 122 -15.82 7.78 -12.46
CA LEU A 122 -15.97 6.33 -12.38
C LEU A 122 -15.75 5.83 -10.93
N ILE A 123 -14.73 6.34 -10.27
CA ILE A 123 -14.40 5.93 -8.90
C ILE A 123 -15.46 6.41 -7.91
N LEU A 124 -15.93 7.65 -8.03
CA LEU A 124 -17.02 8.14 -7.20
C LEU A 124 -18.30 7.33 -7.38
N HIS A 125 -18.61 6.97 -8.62
CA HIS A 125 -19.75 6.09 -8.91
C HIS A 125 -19.55 4.72 -8.22
N ALA A 126 -18.38 4.13 -8.35
CA ALA A 126 -18.07 2.84 -7.73
C ALA A 126 -18.18 2.89 -6.19
N ILE A 127 -17.70 3.97 -5.56
CA ILE A 127 -17.82 4.16 -4.12
C ILE A 127 -19.30 4.24 -3.70
N ARG A 128 -20.12 4.99 -4.42
CA ARG A 128 -21.55 5.14 -4.15
C ARG A 128 -22.34 3.84 -4.35
N MET A 129 -21.93 3.03 -5.30
CA MET A 129 -22.56 1.74 -5.59
C MET A 129 -22.15 0.64 -4.60
N ARG A 130 -21.06 0.81 -3.88
CA ARG A 130 -20.69 -0.06 -2.75
C ARG A 130 -21.59 0.24 -1.57
N ASN A 131 -22.68 -0.47 -1.52
CA ASN A 131 -23.73 -0.29 -0.50
C ASN A 131 -23.40 -1.10 0.78
N ASP A 132 -22.14 -1.20 1.13
CA ASP A 132 -21.62 -2.11 2.15
C ASP A 132 -21.72 -1.54 3.59
N GLY A 133 -22.73 -0.73 3.86
CA GLY A 133 -22.91 -0.17 5.19
C GLY A 133 -21.64 0.46 5.71
N ASP A 134 -21.24 1.50 5.07
CA ASP A 134 -20.17 2.44 5.37
C ASP A 134 -19.28 2.07 6.58
N CYS A 135 -18.33 1.18 6.38
CA CYS A 135 -17.52 0.67 7.48
C CYS A 135 -16.08 1.20 7.50
N GLY A 136 -15.68 2.11 6.63
CA GLY A 136 -14.28 2.53 6.59
C GLY A 136 -14.06 4.00 6.30
N LYS A 137 -13.04 4.57 6.94
CA LYS A 137 -12.49 5.88 6.57
C LYS A 137 -11.78 5.76 5.23
N LYS A 138 -12.09 6.65 4.31
CA LYS A 138 -11.51 6.64 2.96
C LYS A 138 -10.35 7.60 2.86
N ILE A 139 -9.22 7.12 2.39
CA ILE A 139 -8.05 7.90 2.05
C ILE A 139 -7.94 7.91 0.52
N LEU A 140 -8.16 9.08 -0.07
CA LEU A 140 -8.16 9.26 -1.52
C LEU A 140 -6.84 9.86 -1.96
N ILE A 141 -6.12 9.15 -2.81
CA ILE A 141 -4.88 9.63 -3.42
C ILE A 141 -5.26 10.37 -4.70
N VAL A 142 -5.04 11.68 -4.72
CA VAL A 142 -5.26 12.52 -5.89
C VAL A 142 -3.93 12.91 -6.53
N GLU A 143 -3.94 13.18 -7.83
CA GLU A 143 -2.73 13.63 -8.55
C GLU A 143 -2.38 15.07 -8.20
N ASP A 144 -3.40 15.91 -8.02
CA ASP A 144 -3.24 17.34 -7.73
C ASP A 144 -4.35 17.79 -6.75
N THR A 145 -4.01 18.76 -5.90
CA THR A 145 -4.95 19.32 -4.92
C THR A 145 -6.17 20.00 -5.55
N SER A 146 -6.04 20.50 -6.79
CA SER A 146 -7.17 21.09 -7.52
C SER A 146 -8.29 20.12 -7.79
N HIS A 147 -8.01 18.81 -7.80
CA HIS A 147 -9.03 17.78 -8.02
C HIS A 147 -9.89 17.50 -6.78
N ILE A 148 -9.46 17.97 -5.60
CA ILE A 148 -10.20 17.75 -4.34
C ILE A 148 -11.60 18.37 -4.40
N ASP A 149 -11.70 19.56 -5.00
CA ASP A 149 -12.98 20.27 -5.11
C ASP A 149 -13.98 19.57 -6.04
N GLU A 150 -13.48 18.78 -6.98
CA GLU A 150 -14.30 18.00 -7.90
C GLU A 150 -14.89 16.73 -7.26
N ILE A 151 -14.34 16.33 -6.10
CA ILE A 151 -14.72 15.09 -5.41
C ILE A 151 -15.74 15.39 -4.33
N ASP A 152 -17.00 15.05 -4.59
CA ASP A 152 -18.11 15.20 -3.65
C ASP A 152 -18.21 13.93 -2.78
N LEU A 153 -17.38 13.89 -1.75
CA LEU A 153 -17.35 12.84 -0.75
C LEU A 153 -17.06 13.44 0.62
N GLU A 154 -18.02 13.31 1.53
CA GLU A 154 -17.89 13.78 2.90
C GLU A 154 -16.96 12.83 3.70
N ASP A 155 -16.31 13.39 4.72
CA ASP A 155 -15.44 12.65 5.66
C ASP A 155 -14.27 11.89 5.03
N ALA A 156 -13.90 12.18 3.79
CA ALA A 156 -12.72 11.61 3.16
C ALA A 156 -11.44 12.36 3.56
N ILE A 157 -10.35 11.61 3.68
CA ILE A 157 -9.01 12.14 3.82
C ILE A 157 -8.39 12.16 2.42
N PHE A 158 -7.85 13.29 2.01
CA PHE A 158 -7.18 13.43 0.71
C PHE A 158 -5.68 13.45 0.89
N CYS A 159 -4.95 12.89 -0.03
CA CYS A 159 -3.50 12.99 -0.05
C CYS A 159 -2.94 13.01 -1.47
N THR A 160 -1.74 13.55 -1.58
CA THR A 160 -0.88 13.41 -2.75
C THR A 160 0.34 12.58 -2.37
N VAL A 161 0.85 11.78 -3.30
CA VAL A 161 1.98 10.89 -3.07
C VAL A 161 3.04 11.10 -4.15
N ASP A 162 4.26 11.34 -3.73
CA ASP A 162 5.44 11.25 -4.61
C ASP A 162 5.94 9.79 -4.56
N VAL A 163 5.75 9.04 -5.64
CA VAL A 163 6.11 7.63 -5.71
C VAL A 163 7.61 7.40 -5.58
N GLU A 164 8.42 8.33 -6.07
CA GLU A 164 9.88 8.20 -6.06
C GLU A 164 10.47 8.48 -4.67
N THR A 165 10.02 9.53 -4.01
CA THR A 165 10.52 9.94 -2.69
C THR A 165 9.79 9.29 -1.53
N GLY A 166 8.55 8.88 -1.73
CA GLY A 166 7.66 8.36 -0.69
C GLY A 166 7.01 9.44 0.17
N GLU A 167 7.10 10.70 -0.25
CA GLU A 167 6.46 11.79 0.46
C GLU A 167 4.94 11.73 0.28
N VAL A 168 4.21 11.77 1.39
CA VAL A 168 2.74 11.79 1.43
C VAL A 168 2.30 13.08 2.12
N GLN A 169 1.48 13.88 1.45
CA GLN A 169 0.91 15.10 2.00
C GLN A 169 -0.60 14.95 2.11
N TYR A 170 -1.15 15.24 3.29
CA TYR A 170 -2.56 15.09 3.58
C TYR A 170 -3.30 16.42 3.55
N TYR A 171 -4.54 16.39 3.07
CA TYR A 171 -5.40 17.55 2.94
C TYR A 171 -6.80 17.23 3.46
N LYS A 172 -7.46 18.23 4.05
CA LYS A 172 -8.89 18.18 4.35
C LYS A 172 -9.63 19.11 3.39
N LYS A 173 -10.82 18.71 2.99
CA LYS A 173 -11.74 19.57 2.26
C LYS A 173 -12.31 20.60 3.24
N GLU A 174 -12.22 21.89 2.89
CA GLU A 174 -12.80 22.99 3.65
C GLU A 174 -14.32 23.04 3.50
#